data_6a7d7034741e4086fe59c263f512d27a
#
_entry.id   6a7d7034741e4086fe59c263f512d27a
#
_cell.length_a   1.000
_cell.length_b   1.000
_cell.length_c   1.000
_cell.angle_alpha   90.00
_cell.angle_beta   90.00
_cell.angle_gamma   90.00
#
_symmetry.space_group_name_H-M   'P 1'
#
loop_
_entity.id
_entity.type
_entity.pdbx_description
1 polymer ?
#
loop_
_entity_poly.entity_id
_entity_poly.type
_entity_poly.pdbx_seq_one_letter_code
_entity_poly.pdbx_strand_id
1 'polypeptide(L)'
;MNVSDPIADMLTRIRNASRARHADVVVPASRTKRQIARILVEEGFIAEVREERDGVHQVLRVTLKYVDGKAPVVSGLKRISKPGLRVYARKTEIPRVLGGLGLVIVSTSQGIMTGAKAHKAQLGGEVLAYVW
;
A
#
# COMPACT_ATOMS: atom_id res chain seq x y z
N MET A 1 -2.45 -19.87 -17.49
CA MET A 1 -3.41 -18.89 -16.93
C MET A 1 -2.64 -17.87 -16.10
N ASN A 2 -2.85 -16.60 -16.38
CA ASN A 2 -2.21 -15.53 -15.62
C ASN A 2 -2.99 -15.25 -14.35
N VAL A 3 -2.29 -15.30 -13.22
CA VAL A 3 -2.88 -14.92 -11.95
C VAL A 3 -2.68 -13.40 -11.78
N SER A 4 -3.79 -12.69 -11.64
CA SER A 4 -3.78 -11.24 -11.46
C SER A 4 -3.51 -10.89 -10.00
N ASP A 5 -2.63 -9.92 -9.76
CA ASP A 5 -2.39 -9.35 -8.44
C ASP A 5 -2.50 -7.82 -8.52
N PRO A 6 -3.71 -7.29 -8.36
CA PRO A 6 -3.94 -5.84 -8.44
C PRO A 6 -3.17 -5.03 -7.41
N ILE A 7 -2.94 -5.60 -6.23
CA ILE A 7 -2.16 -4.92 -5.18
C ILE A 7 -0.70 -4.81 -5.62
N ALA A 8 -0.11 -5.89 -6.12
CA ALA A 8 1.26 -5.88 -6.61
C ALA A 8 1.41 -4.89 -7.78
N ASP A 9 0.43 -4.83 -8.67
CA ASP A 9 0.43 -3.87 -9.78
C ASP A 9 0.44 -2.43 -9.27
N MET A 10 -0.41 -2.11 -8.30
CA MET A 10 -0.46 -0.79 -7.68
C MET A 10 0.90 -0.42 -7.05
N LEU A 11 1.47 -1.33 -6.26
CA LEU A 11 2.76 -1.09 -5.61
C LEU A 11 3.88 -0.88 -6.63
N THR A 12 3.88 -1.67 -7.69
CA THR A 12 4.87 -1.55 -8.77
C THR A 12 4.75 -0.21 -9.50
N ARG A 13 3.52 0.23 -9.78
CA ARG A 13 3.28 1.55 -10.41
C ARG A 13 3.80 2.69 -9.53
N ILE A 14 3.52 2.63 -8.24
CA ILE A 14 4.01 3.65 -7.28
C ILE A 14 5.54 3.63 -7.24
N ARG A 15 6.14 2.44 -7.16
CA ARG A 15 7.60 2.29 -7.12
C ARG A 15 8.26 2.88 -8.37
N ASN A 16 7.74 2.51 -9.54
CA ASN A 16 8.31 2.96 -10.81
C ASN A 16 8.15 4.47 -10.99
N ALA A 17 6.99 5.03 -10.66
CA ALA A 17 6.74 6.46 -10.74
C ALA A 17 7.63 7.24 -9.78
N SER A 18 7.85 6.71 -8.57
CA SER A 18 8.74 7.33 -7.58
C SER A 18 10.18 7.36 -8.05
N ARG A 19 10.65 6.25 -8.64
CA ARG A 19 12.01 6.17 -9.18
C ARG A 19 12.21 7.12 -10.37
N ALA A 20 11.19 7.27 -11.20
CA ALA A 20 11.21 8.16 -12.35
C ALA A 20 10.93 9.63 -11.97
N ARG A 21 10.67 9.92 -10.70
CA ARG A 21 10.39 11.27 -10.20
C ARG A 21 9.15 11.90 -10.80
N HIS A 22 8.13 11.12 -11.09
CA HIS A 22 6.85 11.63 -11.56
C HIS A 22 6.13 12.35 -10.41
N ALA A 23 5.32 13.36 -10.76
CA ALA A 23 4.50 14.06 -9.76
C ALA A 23 3.38 13.18 -9.23
N ASP A 24 2.79 12.37 -10.10
CA ASP A 24 1.69 11.47 -9.76
C ASP A 24 1.71 10.20 -10.60
N VAL A 25 0.85 9.26 -10.21
CA VAL A 25 0.65 8.02 -10.96
C VAL A 25 -0.82 7.63 -10.87
N VAL A 26 -1.33 7.03 -11.94
CA VAL A 26 -2.72 6.59 -12.03
C VAL A 26 -2.77 5.07 -11.93
N VAL A 27 -3.67 4.58 -11.07
CA VAL A 27 -3.92 3.14 -10.94
C VAL A 27 -5.42 2.87 -11.07
N PRO A 28 -5.82 1.70 -11.59
CA PRO A 28 -7.25 1.34 -11.61
C PRO A 28 -7.81 1.33 -10.19
N ALA A 29 -9.03 1.85 -10.01
CA ALA A 29 -9.66 1.92 -8.70
C ALA A 29 -10.25 0.57 -8.29
N SER A 30 -10.18 0.29 -6.99
CA SER A 30 -10.90 -0.80 -6.36
C SER A 30 -11.03 -0.48 -4.88
N ARG A 31 -11.94 -1.18 -4.21
CA ARG A 31 -12.14 -0.98 -2.77
C ARG A 31 -10.85 -1.19 -1.97
N THR A 32 -10.15 -2.28 -2.27
CA THR A 32 -8.89 -2.61 -1.61
C THR A 32 -7.82 -1.55 -1.86
N LYS A 33 -7.66 -1.13 -3.12
CA LYS A 33 -6.67 -0.11 -3.47
C LYS A 33 -6.97 1.24 -2.84
N ARG A 34 -8.25 1.61 -2.72
CA ARG A 34 -8.65 2.85 -2.02
C ARG A 34 -8.22 2.81 -0.57
N GLN A 35 -8.43 1.68 0.10
CA GLN A 35 -8.06 1.51 1.51
C GLN A 35 -6.54 1.58 1.69
N ILE A 36 -5.79 0.93 0.82
CA ILE A 36 -4.33 0.96 0.85
C ILE A 36 -3.82 2.39 0.61
N ALA A 37 -4.35 3.06 -0.41
CA ALA A 37 -3.94 4.44 -0.73
C ALA A 37 -4.21 5.38 0.44
N ARG A 38 -5.36 5.24 1.09
CA ARG A 38 -5.71 6.06 2.25
C ARG A 38 -4.71 5.85 3.39
N ILE A 39 -4.33 4.62 3.66
CA ILE A 39 -3.31 4.31 4.67
C ILE A 39 -1.98 4.97 4.31
N LEU A 40 -1.57 4.91 3.06
CA LEU A 40 -0.32 5.53 2.62
C LEU A 40 -0.33 7.05 2.80
N VAL A 41 -1.48 7.69 2.57
CA VAL A 41 -1.64 9.13 2.85
C VAL A 41 -1.54 9.41 4.35
N GLU A 42 -2.29 8.68 5.15
CA GLU A 42 -2.34 8.86 6.60
C GLU A 42 -0.97 8.64 7.25
N GLU A 43 -0.19 7.69 6.75
CA GLU A 43 1.14 7.38 7.27
C GLU A 43 2.24 8.26 6.65
N GLY A 44 1.87 9.16 5.74
CA GLY A 44 2.79 10.14 5.19
C GLY A 44 3.71 9.64 4.08
N PHE A 45 3.41 8.50 3.46
CA PHE A 45 4.21 7.95 2.36
C PHE A 45 3.88 8.57 1.01
N ILE A 46 2.62 8.98 0.82
CA ILE A 46 2.19 9.71 -0.38
C ILE A 46 1.46 10.98 0.06
N ALA A 47 1.39 11.97 -0.83
CA ALA A 47 0.82 13.26 -0.46
C ALA A 47 -0.70 13.24 -0.48
N GLU A 48 -1.29 12.63 -1.50
CA GLU A 48 -2.72 12.72 -1.76
C GLU A 48 -3.18 11.59 -2.66
N VAL A 49 -4.46 11.22 -2.55
CA VAL A 49 -5.11 10.33 -3.51
C VAL A 49 -6.46 10.94 -3.90
N ARG A 50 -6.75 10.97 -5.21
CA ARG A 50 -8.03 11.44 -5.73
C ARG A 50 -8.63 10.39 -6.62
N GLU A 51 -9.97 10.28 -6.61
CA GLU A 51 -10.68 9.43 -7.55
C GLU A 51 -11.05 10.25 -8.77
N GLU A 52 -10.79 9.67 -9.94
CA GLU A 52 -11.07 10.29 -11.22
C GLU A 52 -11.73 9.26 -12.14
N ARG A 53 -12.32 9.75 -13.24
CA ARG A 53 -12.84 8.89 -14.29
C ARG A 53 -11.95 8.98 -15.52
N ASP A 54 -11.68 7.80 -16.10
CA ASP A 54 -11.02 7.69 -17.39
C ASP A 54 -11.99 6.91 -18.29
N GLY A 55 -12.83 7.64 -19.02
CA GLY A 55 -13.91 7.04 -19.78
C GLY A 55 -14.95 6.41 -18.85
N VAL A 56 -15.16 5.10 -18.99
CA VAL A 56 -16.08 4.34 -18.14
C VAL A 56 -15.40 3.77 -16.89
N HIS A 57 -14.09 3.89 -16.81
CA HIS A 57 -13.31 3.33 -15.70
C HIS A 57 -13.07 4.35 -14.62
N GLN A 58 -13.12 3.89 -13.38
CA GLN A 58 -12.69 4.70 -12.24
C GLN A 58 -11.22 4.41 -11.95
N VAL A 59 -10.47 5.46 -11.71
CA VAL A 59 -9.04 5.37 -11.42
C VAL A 59 -8.72 6.19 -10.17
N LEU A 60 -7.61 5.84 -9.53
CA LEU A 60 -7.04 6.60 -8.43
C LEU A 60 -5.82 7.34 -8.95
N ARG A 61 -5.80 8.65 -8.76
CA ARG A 61 -4.60 9.47 -9.02
C ARG A 61 -3.87 9.66 -7.70
N VAL A 62 -2.70 9.06 -7.64
CA VAL A 62 -1.84 9.09 -6.44
C VAL A 62 -0.79 10.17 -6.64
N THR A 63 -0.81 11.18 -5.79
CA THR A 63 0.21 12.23 -5.80
C THR A 63 1.38 11.80 -4.93
N LEU A 64 2.54 11.68 -5.52
CA LEU A 64 3.75 11.20 -4.85
C LEU A 64 4.36 12.29 -3.98
N LYS A 65 5.18 11.87 -3.01
CA LYS A 65 5.76 12.77 -2.04
C LYS A 65 7.29 12.64 -2.06
N TYR A 66 7.97 13.78 -2.04
CA TYR A 66 9.42 13.84 -2.11
C TYR A 66 9.97 14.71 -0.99
N VAL A 67 11.16 14.34 -0.49
CA VAL A 67 11.87 15.11 0.52
C VAL A 67 12.71 16.16 -0.20
N ASP A 68 12.46 17.44 0.12
CA ASP A 68 13.16 18.58 -0.49
C ASP A 68 13.14 18.54 -2.02
N GLY A 69 12.08 17.98 -2.59
CA GLY A 69 11.92 17.85 -4.03
C GLY A 69 12.90 16.89 -4.71
N LYS A 70 13.65 16.10 -3.94
CA LYS A 70 14.73 15.26 -4.46
C LYS A 70 14.50 13.77 -4.29
N ALA A 71 14.38 13.30 -3.06
CA ALA A 71 14.28 11.87 -2.77
C ALA A 71 12.83 11.46 -2.51
N PRO A 72 12.34 10.35 -3.09
CA PRO A 72 11.01 9.85 -2.76
C PRO A 72 10.91 9.53 -1.27
N VAL A 73 9.77 9.85 -0.66
CA VAL A 73 9.49 9.43 0.72
C VAL A 73 9.39 7.90 0.78
N VAL A 74 8.76 7.30 -0.23
CA VAL A 74 8.72 5.84 -0.35
C VAL A 74 10.07 5.34 -0.83
N SER A 75 10.79 4.62 0.03
CA SER A 75 12.07 4.00 -0.32
C SER A 75 11.88 2.60 -0.89
N GLY A 76 10.89 1.86 -0.40
CA GLY A 76 10.61 0.53 -0.89
C GLY A 76 9.19 0.10 -0.63
N LEU A 77 8.70 -0.80 -1.49
CA LEU A 77 7.41 -1.44 -1.36
C LEU A 77 7.59 -2.92 -1.69
N LYS A 78 7.06 -3.79 -0.84
CA LYS A 78 7.18 -5.23 -1.04
C LYS A 78 5.83 -5.90 -0.84
N ARG A 79 5.38 -6.62 -1.86
CA ARG A 79 4.19 -7.47 -1.76
C ARG A 79 4.57 -8.72 -0.96
N ILE A 80 3.82 -9.01 0.10
CA ILE A 80 4.10 -10.16 0.96
C ILE A 80 3.17 -11.32 0.63
N SER A 81 1.87 -11.19 0.93
CA SER A 81 0.88 -12.19 0.58
C SER A 81 0.57 -12.08 -0.92
N LYS A 82 0.53 -13.21 -1.63
CA LYS A 82 0.28 -13.25 -3.06
C LYS A 82 -0.85 -14.23 -3.35
N PRO A 83 -1.54 -14.09 -4.50
CA PRO A 83 -2.65 -15.02 -4.82
C PRO A 83 -2.27 -16.49 -4.75
N GLY A 84 -1.05 -16.85 -5.14
CA GLY A 84 -0.57 -18.25 -5.09
C GLY A 84 0.10 -18.64 -3.80
N LEU A 85 0.34 -17.68 -2.89
CA LEU A 85 1.06 -17.93 -1.64
C LEU A 85 0.60 -16.90 -0.60
N ARG A 86 -0.48 -17.21 0.10
CA ARG A 86 -1.03 -16.32 1.13
C ARG A 86 -0.19 -16.38 2.40
N VAL A 87 0.03 -15.21 3.01
CA VAL A 87 0.80 -15.06 4.24
C VAL A 87 -0.08 -14.43 5.31
N TYR A 88 -0.25 -15.14 6.42
CA TYR A 88 -1.07 -14.70 7.55
C TYR A 88 -0.21 -14.54 8.78
N ALA A 89 -0.61 -13.64 9.66
CA ALA A 89 0.02 -13.46 10.96
C ALA A 89 -1.04 -13.38 12.05
N ARG A 90 -0.78 -14.03 13.17
CA ARG A 90 -1.61 -13.89 14.37
C ARG A 90 -1.35 -12.52 15.00
N LYS A 91 -2.27 -12.08 15.86
CA LYS A 91 -2.17 -10.78 16.53
C LYS A 91 -0.84 -10.54 17.24
N THR A 92 -0.20 -11.62 17.74
CA THR A 92 1.08 -11.55 18.45
C THR A 92 2.29 -11.68 17.52
N GLU A 93 2.07 -11.99 16.24
CA GLU A 93 3.13 -12.31 15.27
C GLU A 93 3.21 -11.31 14.12
N ILE A 94 2.49 -10.19 14.20
CA ILE A 94 2.52 -9.19 13.15
C ILE A 94 3.93 -8.60 13.07
N PRO A 95 4.61 -8.69 11.91
CA PRO A 95 5.98 -8.24 11.80
C PRO A 95 6.10 -6.72 11.89
N ARG A 96 7.31 -6.27 12.21
CA ARG A 96 7.68 -4.85 12.16
C ARG A 96 8.73 -4.67 11.08
N VAL A 97 8.60 -3.58 10.34
CA VAL A 97 9.54 -3.23 9.29
C VAL A 97 10.44 -2.12 9.80
N LEU A 98 11.75 -2.27 9.65
CA LEU A 98 12.75 -1.29 10.09
C LEU A 98 12.54 -0.83 11.54
N GLY A 99 12.31 -1.80 12.46
CA GLY A 99 12.12 -1.50 13.87
C GLY A 99 10.88 -0.67 14.19
N GLY A 100 9.88 -0.69 13.30
CA GLY A 100 8.66 0.10 13.46
C GLY A 100 8.64 1.40 12.66
N LEU A 101 9.74 1.74 11.99
CA LEU A 101 9.80 2.94 11.13
C LEU A 101 9.10 2.71 9.78
N GLY A 102 9.05 1.46 9.33
CA GLY A 102 8.31 1.08 8.14
C GLY A 102 6.87 0.72 8.46
N LEU A 103 6.09 0.50 7.42
CA LEU A 103 4.67 0.24 7.49
C LEU A 103 4.37 -1.19 7.08
N VAL A 104 3.54 -1.87 7.87
CA VAL A 104 2.95 -3.17 7.50
C VAL A 104 1.48 -2.94 7.23
N ILE A 105 0.99 -3.39 6.08
CA ILE A 105 -0.43 -3.32 5.72
C ILE A 105 -1.03 -4.71 5.88
N VAL A 106 -2.09 -4.81 6.68
CA VAL A 106 -2.73 -6.07 7.05
C VAL A 106 -4.21 -6.02 6.72
N SER A 107 -4.72 -7.10 6.13
CA SER A 107 -6.16 -7.28 5.93
C SER A 107 -6.71 -8.10 7.11
N THR A 108 -7.58 -7.48 7.89
CA THR A 108 -8.18 -8.10 9.08
C THR A 108 -9.69 -8.29 8.88
N SER A 109 -10.32 -8.97 9.82
CA SER A 109 -11.78 -9.11 9.84
C SER A 109 -12.51 -7.77 9.94
N GLN A 110 -11.84 -6.73 10.38
CA GLN A 110 -12.41 -5.38 10.51
C GLN A 110 -11.89 -4.42 9.44
N GLY A 111 -11.29 -4.95 8.37
CA GLY A 111 -10.82 -4.16 7.26
C GLY A 111 -9.30 -4.12 7.14
N ILE A 112 -8.84 -3.37 6.15
CA ILE A 112 -7.42 -3.19 5.91
C ILE A 112 -6.90 -2.08 6.82
N MET A 113 -5.80 -2.34 7.51
CA MET A 113 -5.23 -1.40 8.48
C MET A 113 -3.72 -1.59 8.59
N THR A 114 -3.07 -0.72 9.33
CA THR A 114 -1.65 -0.88 9.63
C THR A 114 -1.44 -2.02 10.62
N GLY A 115 -0.26 -2.64 10.59
CA GLY A 115 0.09 -3.68 11.56
C GLY A 115 0.05 -3.17 12.99
N ALA A 116 0.47 -1.92 13.21
CA ALA A 116 0.41 -1.31 14.54
C ALA A 116 -1.03 -1.19 15.05
N LYS A 117 -1.94 -0.77 14.18
CA LYS A 117 -3.36 -0.63 14.51
C LYS A 117 -4.01 -1.99 14.76
N ALA A 118 -3.67 -2.99 13.94
CA ALA A 118 -4.16 -4.37 14.11
C ALA A 118 -3.69 -4.96 15.45
N HIS A 119 -2.41 -4.76 15.78
CA HIS A 119 -1.85 -5.21 17.04
C HIS A 119 -2.58 -4.58 18.24
N LYS A 120 -2.81 -3.27 18.19
CA LYS A 120 -3.53 -2.54 19.23
C LYS A 120 -4.97 -3.02 19.36
N ALA A 121 -5.62 -3.40 18.26
CA ALA A 121 -6.98 -3.90 18.25
C ALA A 121 -7.06 -5.40 18.54
N GLN A 122 -5.93 -6.07 18.79
CA GLN A 122 -5.88 -7.51 19.05
C GLN A 122 -6.36 -8.33 17.85
N LEU A 123 -6.01 -7.91 16.64
CA LEU A 123 -6.41 -8.56 15.39
C LEU A 123 -5.20 -9.11 14.65
N GLY A 124 -5.30 -10.34 14.19
CA GLY A 124 -4.39 -10.88 13.18
C GLY A 124 -5.01 -10.75 11.80
N GLY A 125 -4.30 -11.18 10.77
CA GLY A 125 -4.83 -11.16 9.43
C GLY A 125 -3.81 -11.49 8.36
N GLU A 126 -4.18 -11.22 7.13
CA GLU A 126 -3.33 -11.42 5.97
C GLU A 126 -2.35 -10.24 5.83
N VAL A 127 -1.06 -10.55 5.80
CA VAL A 127 -0.02 -9.53 5.63
C VAL A 127 0.10 -9.21 4.15
N LEU A 128 -0.43 -8.06 3.75
CA LEU A 128 -0.51 -7.68 2.34
C LEU A 128 0.81 -7.16 1.78
N ALA A 129 1.44 -6.24 2.49
CA ALA A 129 2.62 -5.56 1.98
C ALA A 129 3.43 -4.89 3.08
N TYR A 130 4.70 -4.63 2.78
CA TYR A 130 5.57 -3.75 3.56
C TYR A 130 5.85 -2.49 2.75
N VAL A 131 5.91 -1.34 3.42
CA VAL A 131 6.26 -0.05 2.83
C VAL A 131 7.25 0.65 3.76
N TRP A 132 8.30 1.21 3.18
CA TRP A 132 9.28 1.95 3.98
C TRP A 132 9.93 3.08 3.19
#